data_92bb42fe96b6fffaf5be9c727a007a25
#
_entry.id   92bb42fe96b6fffaf5be9c727a007a25
#
_cell.length_a   1.000
_cell.length_b   1.000
_cell.length_c   1.000
_cell.angle_alpha   90.00
_cell.angle_beta   90.00
_cell.angle_gamma   90.00
#
_symmetry.space_group_name_H-M   'P 1'
#
loop_
_entity.id
_entity.type
_entity.pdbx_description
1 polymer ?
#
loop_
_entity_poly.entity_id
_entity_poly.type
_entity_poly.pdbx_seq_one_letter_code
_entity_poly.pdbx_strand_id
1 'polypeptide(L)'
;NIPNMESFMNYTEDFIKNGSFTLEENSESVFSIILSLLTPFGILIIFFIFWFFMMGGLNGSQNGGKTMTFGKSKARMMTPADRNKITFDDVAGVDEEKEELEEIVEFLKNPTKFTEMGAHIPKGVLLVGQPGTGKTLLAKAVAGEAGVPFFIISGSDFVEMFVGVGASRVRDLFEEAKKKAPCIVFIDEIDAVGRQRGAGLGGGHDEREQTLNQLLVEMDGFAANEGVIVLAATNRPDVLDKALLRPGRFD
;
A
#
# COMPACT_ATOMS: atom_id res chain seq x y z
N ASN A 1 -22.51 -21.77 65.90
CA ASN A 1 -23.06 -23.11 65.54
C ASN A 1 -23.98 -23.56 66.69
N ILE A 2 -25.28 -23.48 66.48
CA ILE A 2 -26.25 -24.06 67.37
C ILE A 2 -26.38 -25.53 66.95
N PRO A 3 -25.94 -26.49 67.77
CA PRO A 3 -25.76 -27.89 67.34
C PRO A 3 -27.06 -28.64 67.05
N ASN A 4 -28.23 -28.05 67.45
CA ASN A 4 -29.49 -28.64 67.09
C ASN A 4 -30.58 -27.53 67.17
N MET A 5 -31.14 -27.18 66.05
CA MET A 5 -32.18 -26.18 65.90
C MET A 5 -33.49 -26.59 66.71
N GLU A 6 -33.76 -27.86 66.77
CA GLU A 6 -34.89 -28.41 67.47
C GLU A 6 -34.78 -28.19 69.00
N SER A 7 -33.58 -28.38 69.58
CA SER A 7 -33.33 -28.10 70.99
C SER A 7 -33.42 -26.64 71.32
N PHE A 8 -33.02 -25.76 70.42
CA PHE A 8 -33.12 -24.31 70.57
C PHE A 8 -34.57 -23.86 70.46
N MET A 9 -35.35 -24.40 69.55
CA MET A 9 -36.76 -24.07 69.42
C MET A 9 -37.58 -24.52 70.64
N ASN A 10 -37.31 -25.70 71.18
CA ASN A 10 -37.97 -26.15 72.38
C ASN A 10 -37.63 -25.31 73.64
N TYR A 11 -36.38 -24.87 73.76
CA TYR A 11 -35.96 -24.02 74.88
C TYR A 11 -36.55 -22.60 74.79
N THR A 12 -36.76 -22.08 73.61
CA THR A 12 -37.33 -20.75 73.38
C THR A 12 -38.82 -20.68 73.27
N GLU A 13 -39.53 -21.85 73.17
CA GLU A 13 -40.99 -21.94 72.98
C GLU A 13 -41.76 -21.31 74.15
N ASP A 14 -41.30 -21.48 75.39
CA ASP A 14 -41.89 -20.88 76.56
C ASP A 14 -41.71 -19.34 76.59
N PHE A 15 -40.67 -18.83 76.11
CA PHE A 15 -40.42 -17.37 76.05
C PHE A 15 -41.16 -16.71 74.88
N ILE A 16 -41.39 -17.43 73.80
CA ILE A 16 -42.24 -16.95 72.70
C ILE A 16 -43.67 -16.89 73.12
N LYS A 17 -44.17 -17.91 73.84
CA LYS A 17 -45.56 -17.98 74.36
C LYS A 17 -45.85 -16.90 75.38
N ASN A 18 -44.87 -16.46 76.16
CA ASN A 18 -45.01 -15.40 77.13
C ASN A 18 -44.86 -13.97 76.57
N GLY A 19 -44.73 -13.84 75.26
CA GLY A 19 -44.59 -12.54 74.55
C GLY A 19 -43.33 -11.75 74.87
N SER A 20 -42.30 -12.42 75.43
CA SER A 20 -41.02 -11.73 75.82
C SER A 20 -40.19 -11.35 74.70
N PHE A 21 -40.32 -11.93 73.52
CA PHE A 21 -39.73 -11.52 72.27
C PHE A 21 -40.51 -12.09 71.05
N THR A 22 -40.37 -11.41 69.93
CA THR A 22 -40.94 -11.84 68.65
C THR A 22 -39.81 -12.28 67.77
N LEU A 23 -39.92 -13.42 67.10
CA LEU A 23 -39.05 -13.85 66.03
C LEU A 23 -39.46 -13.10 64.76
N GLU A 24 -38.62 -12.15 64.38
CA GLU A 24 -38.76 -11.52 63.06
C GLU A 24 -38.04 -12.38 62.04
N GLU A 25 -38.81 -13.13 61.25
CA GLU A 25 -38.26 -13.88 60.15
C GLU A 25 -37.86 -12.90 59.07
N ASN A 26 -36.56 -12.62 59.01
CA ASN A 26 -36.03 -11.79 57.96
C ASN A 26 -36.04 -12.63 56.68
N SER A 27 -37.23 -12.74 56.05
CA SER A 27 -37.34 -13.36 54.73
C SER A 27 -36.55 -12.47 53.77
N GLU A 28 -35.33 -12.92 53.38
CA GLU A 28 -34.63 -12.27 52.29
C GLU A 28 -35.59 -12.18 51.11
N SER A 29 -35.88 -10.96 50.70
CA SER A 29 -36.76 -10.71 49.56
C SER A 29 -36.24 -11.53 48.39
N VAL A 30 -37.12 -12.24 47.71
CA VAL A 30 -36.81 -12.99 46.47
C VAL A 30 -36.05 -12.07 45.49
N PHE A 31 -36.31 -10.77 45.57
CA PHE A 31 -35.63 -9.76 44.82
C PHE A 31 -34.13 -9.64 45.19
N SER A 32 -33.76 -9.73 46.48
CA SER A 32 -32.34 -9.67 46.91
C SER A 32 -31.58 -10.92 46.47
N ILE A 33 -32.22 -12.08 46.45
CA ILE A 33 -31.62 -13.33 45.97
C ILE A 33 -31.44 -13.27 44.45
N ILE A 34 -32.40 -12.76 43.70
CA ILE A 34 -32.29 -12.57 42.25
C ILE A 34 -31.21 -11.55 41.96
N LEU A 35 -31.13 -10.45 42.69
CA LEU A 35 -30.11 -9.42 42.50
C LEU A 35 -28.68 -9.93 42.78
N SER A 36 -28.52 -10.73 43.85
CA SER A 36 -27.23 -11.35 44.21
C SER A 36 -26.78 -12.38 43.18
N LEU A 37 -27.70 -13.07 42.51
CA LEU A 37 -27.39 -13.97 41.40
C LEU A 37 -27.08 -13.21 40.10
N LEU A 38 -27.74 -12.07 39.88
CA LEU A 38 -27.57 -11.28 38.65
C LEU A 38 -26.26 -10.46 38.64
N THR A 39 -25.70 -10.05 39.82
CA THR A 39 -24.52 -9.22 39.90
C THR A 39 -23.29 -9.83 39.25
N PRO A 40 -22.91 -11.10 39.49
CA PRO A 40 -21.74 -11.69 38.81
C PRO A 40 -21.94 -11.85 37.30
N PHE A 41 -23.16 -12.16 36.86
CA PHE A 41 -23.50 -12.26 35.45
C PHE A 41 -23.58 -10.88 34.78
N GLY A 42 -24.02 -9.85 35.47
CA GLY A 42 -24.00 -8.47 35.00
C GLY A 42 -22.62 -7.98 34.72
N ILE A 43 -21.64 -8.26 35.59
CA ILE A 43 -20.22 -7.92 35.37
C ILE A 43 -19.66 -8.65 34.16
N LEU A 44 -19.97 -9.94 33.99
CA LEU A 44 -19.60 -10.72 32.83
C LEU A 44 -20.20 -10.17 31.53
N ILE A 45 -21.47 -9.77 31.56
CA ILE A 45 -22.14 -9.17 30.39
C ILE A 45 -21.48 -7.83 30.04
N ILE A 46 -21.21 -6.98 31.03
CA ILE A 46 -20.52 -5.70 30.80
C ILE A 46 -19.10 -5.95 30.27
N PHE A 47 -18.38 -6.93 30.80
CA PHE A 47 -17.08 -7.33 30.30
C PHE A 47 -17.16 -7.86 28.85
N PHE A 48 -18.17 -8.65 28.52
CA PHE A 48 -18.39 -9.15 27.16
C PHE A 48 -18.78 -8.04 26.18
N ILE A 49 -19.61 -7.08 26.60
CA ILE A 49 -19.95 -5.89 25.82
C ILE A 49 -18.71 -5.02 25.61
N PHE A 50 -17.93 -4.79 26.65
CA PHE A 50 -16.66 -4.04 26.57
C PHE A 50 -15.66 -4.77 25.65
N TRP A 51 -15.53 -6.10 25.81
CA TRP A 51 -14.69 -6.93 24.94
C TRP A 51 -15.18 -6.91 23.49
N PHE A 52 -16.48 -7.00 23.26
CA PHE A 52 -17.09 -6.91 21.92
C PHE A 52 -16.90 -5.53 21.30
N PHE A 53 -17.02 -4.45 22.08
CA PHE A 53 -16.73 -3.09 21.62
C PHE A 53 -15.24 -2.89 21.36
N MET A 54 -14.38 -3.42 22.19
CA MET A 54 -12.93 -3.34 22.03
C MET A 54 -12.47 -4.20 20.82
N MET A 55 -13.03 -5.38 20.64
CA MET A 55 -12.73 -6.27 19.53
C MET A 55 -13.46 -5.88 18.23
N GLY A 56 -14.69 -5.40 18.33
CA GLY A 56 -15.47 -4.86 17.22
C GLY A 56 -14.99 -3.48 16.76
N GLY A 57 -14.46 -2.66 17.67
CA GLY A 57 -13.77 -1.41 17.33
C GLY A 57 -12.48 -1.62 16.56
N LEU A 58 -11.82 -2.76 16.69
CA LEU A 58 -10.67 -3.16 15.86
C LEU A 58 -11.08 -3.64 14.45
N ASN A 59 -12.33 -4.13 14.28
CA ASN A 59 -12.81 -4.62 12.99
C ASN A 59 -13.75 -3.65 12.26
N GLY A 60 -14.24 -2.61 12.93
CA GLY A 60 -15.24 -1.68 12.40
C GLY A 60 -14.70 -0.34 11.89
N SER A 61 -13.40 -0.06 12.04
CA SER A 61 -12.80 1.16 11.50
C SER A 61 -12.21 0.88 10.12
N GLN A 62 -13.00 1.12 9.10
CA GLN A 62 -12.57 1.26 7.70
C GLN A 62 -11.54 2.40 7.50
N ASN A 63 -10.97 2.91 8.60
CA ASN A 63 -9.95 3.94 8.63
C ASN A 63 -8.63 3.49 9.31
N GLY A 64 -8.47 2.19 9.65
CA GLY A 64 -7.26 1.59 10.25
C GLY A 64 -6.15 1.26 9.26
N GLY A 65 -6.25 1.71 8.01
CA GLY A 65 -5.27 1.46 6.94
C GLY A 65 -3.99 2.31 6.97
N LYS A 66 -3.76 3.13 8.00
CA LYS A 66 -2.58 4.02 8.00
C LYS A 66 -1.29 3.41 8.55
N THR A 67 -1.33 2.29 9.22
CA THR A 67 -0.13 1.69 9.84
C THR A 67 0.57 0.62 8.99
N MET A 68 -0.03 0.16 7.89
CA MET A 68 0.59 -0.81 6.98
C MET A 68 0.88 -0.26 5.57
N THR A 69 0.92 1.06 5.39
CA THR A 69 1.15 1.68 4.08
C THR A 69 2.61 2.06 3.82
N PHE A 70 3.55 1.68 4.67
CA PHE A 70 4.96 2.03 4.47
C PHE A 70 5.60 1.45 3.20
N GLY A 71 5.10 0.34 2.69
CA GLY A 71 5.59 -0.32 1.47
C GLY A 71 4.81 0.00 0.20
N LYS A 72 3.67 0.70 0.28
CA LYS A 72 2.88 1.01 -0.92
C LYS A 72 3.52 2.06 -1.79
N SER A 73 3.42 1.89 -3.10
CA SER A 73 3.90 2.85 -4.08
C SER A 73 3.22 4.21 -3.89
N LYS A 74 4.02 5.28 -3.92
CA LYS A 74 3.55 6.67 -3.94
C LYS A 74 3.24 7.17 -5.35
N ALA A 75 3.25 6.29 -6.35
CA ALA A 75 3.02 6.66 -7.73
C ALA A 75 1.66 7.33 -7.90
N ARG A 76 1.64 8.43 -8.65
CA ARG A 76 0.41 9.10 -9.06
C ARG A 76 -0.02 8.51 -10.39
N MET A 77 -1.22 7.96 -10.43
CA MET A 77 -1.82 7.49 -11.68
C MET A 77 -2.63 8.64 -12.30
N MET A 78 -2.32 8.97 -13.54
CA MET A 78 -3.11 9.86 -14.38
C MET A 78 -3.87 8.99 -15.39
N THR A 79 -5.17 9.17 -15.47
CA THR A 79 -6.01 8.43 -16.40
C THR A 79 -6.33 9.27 -17.64
N PRO A 80 -6.60 8.64 -18.79
CA PRO A 80 -6.97 9.37 -20.01
C PRO A 80 -8.21 10.27 -19.85
N ALA A 81 -9.01 10.04 -18.81
CA ALA A 81 -10.20 10.84 -18.49
C ALA A 81 -9.86 12.16 -17.77
N ASP A 82 -8.63 12.37 -17.35
CA ASP A 82 -8.21 13.64 -16.75
C ASP A 82 -8.28 14.76 -17.78
N ARG A 83 -8.94 15.87 -17.39
CA ARG A 83 -9.33 16.98 -18.30
C ARG A 83 -8.16 17.70 -18.98
N ASN A 84 -6.93 17.47 -18.57
CA ASN A 84 -5.72 18.07 -19.16
C ASN A 84 -4.88 17.00 -19.88
N LYS A 85 -5.43 16.45 -20.96
CA LYS A 85 -4.70 15.55 -21.83
C LYS A 85 -3.63 16.35 -22.56
N ILE A 86 -2.37 16.10 -22.22
CA ILE A 86 -1.19 16.65 -22.91
C ILE A 86 -0.86 15.74 -24.09
N THR A 87 -0.67 16.31 -25.29
CA THR A 87 -0.34 15.60 -26.53
C THR A 87 0.98 16.15 -27.11
N PHE A 88 1.44 15.59 -28.22
CA PHE A 88 2.62 16.08 -28.91
C PHE A 88 2.48 17.53 -29.42
N ASP A 89 1.25 17.98 -29.66
CA ASP A 89 0.96 19.36 -30.06
C ASP A 89 1.29 20.38 -28.96
N ASP A 90 1.25 19.94 -27.70
CA ASP A 90 1.58 20.77 -26.53
C ASP A 90 3.08 20.85 -26.26
N VAL A 91 3.90 20.08 -27.00
CA VAL A 91 5.36 20.03 -26.86
C VAL A 91 5.99 20.74 -28.04
N ALA A 92 6.63 21.87 -27.79
CA ALA A 92 7.32 22.63 -28.83
C ALA A 92 8.73 22.07 -29.07
N GLY A 93 9.14 21.95 -30.35
CA GLY A 93 10.43 21.41 -30.75
C GLY A 93 10.53 19.88 -30.51
N VAL A 94 11.75 19.39 -30.41
CA VAL A 94 12.10 17.97 -30.20
C VAL A 94 11.42 17.03 -31.22
N ASP A 95 11.46 17.43 -32.49
CA ASP A 95 10.73 16.76 -33.55
C ASP A 95 11.31 15.36 -33.83
N GLU A 96 12.63 15.20 -33.75
CA GLU A 96 13.33 13.92 -33.91
C GLU A 96 12.96 12.95 -32.79
N GLU A 97 12.94 13.44 -31.53
CA GLU A 97 12.58 12.63 -30.37
C GLU A 97 11.08 12.25 -30.38
N LYS A 98 10.22 13.10 -30.92
CA LYS A 98 8.80 12.77 -31.11
C LYS A 98 8.63 11.65 -32.12
N GLU A 99 9.33 11.71 -33.25
CA GLU A 99 9.27 10.66 -34.29
C GLU A 99 9.71 9.30 -33.74
N GLU A 100 10.79 9.26 -32.95
CA GLU A 100 11.22 8.02 -32.28
C GLU A 100 10.15 7.48 -31.30
N LEU A 101 9.48 8.39 -30.58
CA LEU A 101 8.46 8.00 -29.61
C LEU A 101 7.10 7.67 -30.25
N GLU A 102 6.85 8.04 -31.51
CA GLU A 102 5.65 7.67 -32.25
C GLU A 102 5.50 6.14 -32.41
N GLU A 103 6.61 5.42 -32.57
CA GLU A 103 6.58 3.97 -32.63
C GLU A 103 6.04 3.35 -31.33
N ILE A 104 6.44 3.92 -30.19
CA ILE A 104 5.94 3.49 -28.87
C ILE A 104 4.45 3.81 -28.71
N VAL A 105 4.02 4.99 -29.18
CA VAL A 105 2.60 5.40 -29.18
C VAL A 105 1.79 4.41 -30.03
N GLU A 106 2.28 4.07 -31.23
CA GLU A 106 1.58 3.15 -32.12
C GLU A 106 1.46 1.74 -31.50
N PHE A 107 2.54 1.26 -30.85
CA PHE A 107 2.52 0.00 -30.13
C PHE A 107 1.48 0.02 -29.00
N LEU A 108 1.47 1.06 -28.16
CA LEU A 108 0.52 1.16 -27.06
C LEU A 108 -0.93 1.26 -27.53
N LYS A 109 -1.17 1.86 -28.71
CA LYS A 109 -2.50 1.89 -29.35
C LYS A 109 -2.92 0.51 -29.88
N ASN A 110 -2.00 -0.25 -30.44
CA ASN A 110 -2.28 -1.53 -31.14
C ASN A 110 -1.19 -2.59 -30.88
N PRO A 111 -1.08 -3.14 -29.66
CA PRO A 111 -0.01 -4.09 -29.29
C PRO A 111 -0.02 -5.38 -30.14
N THR A 112 -1.21 -5.86 -30.54
CA THR A 112 -1.38 -7.10 -31.30
C THR A 112 -0.72 -7.06 -32.68
N LYS A 113 -0.81 -5.91 -33.38
CA LYS A 113 -0.18 -5.72 -34.69
C LYS A 113 1.34 -5.98 -34.65
N PHE A 114 2.01 -5.45 -33.64
CA PHE A 114 3.45 -5.59 -33.48
C PHE A 114 3.84 -7.01 -33.07
N THR A 115 3.05 -7.62 -32.19
CA THR A 115 3.28 -9.01 -31.76
C THR A 115 3.16 -10.00 -32.93
N GLU A 116 2.15 -9.84 -33.79
CA GLU A 116 1.93 -10.69 -34.98
C GLU A 116 3.05 -10.56 -36.01
N MET A 117 3.62 -9.37 -36.14
CA MET A 117 4.76 -9.12 -37.03
C MET A 117 6.10 -9.56 -36.44
N GLY A 118 6.16 -9.98 -35.15
CA GLY A 118 7.40 -10.34 -34.47
C GLY A 118 8.33 -9.14 -34.21
N ALA A 119 7.78 -7.93 -34.21
CA ALA A 119 8.55 -6.72 -33.95
C ALA A 119 9.06 -6.70 -32.50
N HIS A 120 10.28 -6.24 -32.31
CA HIS A 120 10.89 -6.09 -30.99
C HIS A 120 10.64 -4.67 -30.50
N ILE A 121 9.79 -4.53 -29.50
CA ILE A 121 9.48 -3.24 -28.89
C ILE A 121 10.35 -3.05 -27.66
N PRO A 122 10.98 -1.88 -27.46
CA PRO A 122 11.75 -1.62 -26.27
C PRO A 122 10.84 -1.65 -25.05
N LYS A 123 11.28 -2.33 -23.98
CA LYS A 123 10.55 -2.36 -22.70
C LYS A 123 10.70 -1.05 -21.93
N GLY A 124 11.76 -0.32 -22.20
CA GLY A 124 12.07 0.93 -21.53
C GLY A 124 12.81 1.88 -22.43
N VAL A 125 12.56 3.17 -22.23
CA VAL A 125 13.22 4.28 -22.94
C VAL A 125 13.80 5.25 -21.92
N LEU A 126 15.01 5.72 -22.17
CA LEU A 126 15.70 6.67 -21.33
C LEU A 126 15.70 8.06 -21.94
N LEU A 127 15.02 9.01 -21.30
CA LEU A 127 15.02 10.42 -21.66
C LEU A 127 16.20 11.12 -20.98
N VAL A 128 17.18 11.52 -21.77
CA VAL A 128 18.40 12.18 -21.29
C VAL A 128 18.35 13.65 -21.67
N GLY A 129 18.68 14.53 -20.74
CA GLY A 129 18.77 15.97 -21.03
C GLY A 129 18.94 16.80 -19.77
N GLN A 130 19.26 18.07 -19.92
CA GLN A 130 19.46 18.99 -18.80
C GLN A 130 18.12 19.25 -18.04
N PRO A 131 18.19 19.73 -16.79
CA PRO A 131 16.99 20.16 -16.08
C PRO A 131 16.22 21.23 -16.90
N GLY A 132 14.89 21.11 -16.91
CA GLY A 132 14.04 22.08 -17.61
C GLY A 132 13.88 21.89 -19.12
N THR A 133 14.44 20.83 -19.72
CA THR A 133 14.30 20.54 -21.16
C THR A 133 12.95 19.91 -21.56
N GLY A 134 12.04 19.66 -20.60
CA GLY A 134 10.70 19.17 -20.91
C GLY A 134 10.53 17.64 -20.91
N LYS A 135 11.51 16.86 -20.41
CA LYS A 135 11.43 15.37 -20.37
C LYS A 135 10.14 14.84 -19.77
N THR A 136 9.73 15.37 -18.62
CA THR A 136 8.48 14.99 -17.95
C THR A 136 7.25 15.39 -18.76
N LEU A 137 7.30 16.51 -19.49
CA LEU A 137 6.23 16.95 -20.36
C LEU A 137 6.11 16.02 -21.58
N LEU A 138 7.24 15.67 -22.20
CA LEU A 138 7.31 14.74 -23.31
C LEU A 138 6.77 13.37 -22.94
N ALA A 139 7.16 12.81 -21.78
CA ALA A 139 6.64 11.54 -21.29
C ALA A 139 5.11 11.56 -21.10
N LYS A 140 4.56 12.68 -20.58
CA LYS A 140 3.10 12.88 -20.48
C LYS A 140 2.44 12.96 -21.85
N ALA A 141 3.08 13.60 -22.81
CA ALA A 141 2.56 13.71 -24.16
C ALA A 141 2.48 12.35 -24.85
N VAL A 142 3.49 11.48 -24.68
CA VAL A 142 3.44 10.10 -25.17
C VAL A 142 2.24 9.35 -24.62
N ALA A 143 2.00 9.42 -23.31
CA ALA A 143 0.86 8.75 -22.68
C ALA A 143 -0.48 9.34 -23.14
N GLY A 144 -0.54 10.66 -23.25
CA GLY A 144 -1.70 11.34 -23.77
C GLY A 144 -1.98 11.00 -25.23
N GLU A 145 -0.97 10.96 -26.07
CA GLU A 145 -1.08 10.58 -27.48
C GLU A 145 -1.55 9.14 -27.65
N ALA A 146 -0.96 8.22 -26.85
CA ALA A 146 -1.37 6.82 -26.82
C ALA A 146 -2.75 6.57 -26.19
N GLY A 147 -3.22 7.49 -25.34
CA GLY A 147 -4.50 7.36 -24.63
C GLY A 147 -4.49 6.28 -23.55
N VAL A 148 -3.31 6.03 -22.94
CA VAL A 148 -3.11 4.99 -21.91
C VAL A 148 -2.90 5.60 -20.52
N PRO A 149 -3.14 4.82 -19.45
CA PRO A 149 -2.80 5.23 -18.09
C PRO A 149 -1.32 5.56 -17.93
N PHE A 150 -1.04 6.60 -17.15
CA PHE A 150 0.31 7.11 -16.87
C PHE A 150 0.59 7.08 -15.38
N PHE A 151 1.56 6.28 -14.98
CA PHE A 151 2.05 6.21 -13.61
C PHE A 151 3.32 7.06 -13.51
N ILE A 152 3.33 8.04 -12.61
CA ILE A 152 4.48 8.91 -12.39
C ILE A 152 5.00 8.73 -10.96
N ILE A 153 6.31 8.55 -10.85
CA ILE A 153 7.03 8.48 -9.58
C ILE A 153 8.41 9.13 -9.74
N SER A 154 8.95 9.69 -8.66
CA SER A 154 10.35 10.11 -8.62
C SER A 154 11.25 8.96 -8.16
N GLY A 155 12.43 8.82 -8.73
CA GLY A 155 13.45 7.89 -8.25
C GLY A 155 13.79 8.11 -6.78
N SER A 156 13.71 9.34 -6.30
CA SER A 156 13.90 9.68 -4.88
C SER A 156 12.83 9.09 -3.96
N ASP A 157 11.61 8.84 -4.46
CA ASP A 157 10.55 8.22 -3.68
C ASP A 157 10.82 6.74 -3.33
N PHE A 158 11.76 6.12 -4.03
CA PHE A 158 12.21 4.75 -3.73
C PHE A 158 13.33 4.71 -2.69
N VAL A 159 14.02 5.84 -2.45
CA VAL A 159 15.13 5.90 -1.48
C VAL A 159 14.55 6.22 -0.11
N GLU A 160 14.58 5.26 0.79
CA GLU A 160 14.08 5.40 2.17
C GLU A 160 15.18 4.99 3.17
N MET A 161 15.00 5.36 4.43
CA MET A 161 15.95 4.99 5.49
C MET A 161 15.83 3.52 5.93
N PHE A 162 14.74 2.84 5.56
CA PHE A 162 14.46 1.47 5.97
C PHE A 162 14.73 0.50 4.82
N VAL A 163 15.57 -0.49 5.08
CA VAL A 163 15.94 -1.53 4.11
C VAL A 163 14.70 -2.29 3.63
N GLY A 164 14.59 -2.45 2.32
CA GLY A 164 13.53 -3.21 1.65
C GLY A 164 12.25 -2.43 1.34
N VAL A 165 12.07 -1.21 1.86
CA VAL A 165 10.87 -0.40 1.58
C VAL A 165 10.88 0.06 0.12
N GLY A 166 12.01 0.52 -0.41
CA GLY A 166 12.15 0.92 -1.81
C GLY A 166 11.86 -0.25 -2.76
N ALA A 167 12.44 -1.42 -2.50
CA ALA A 167 12.18 -2.62 -3.29
C ALA A 167 10.70 -3.05 -3.27
N SER A 168 10.03 -2.93 -2.14
CA SER A 168 8.58 -3.19 -2.04
C SER A 168 7.77 -2.22 -2.89
N ARG A 169 8.11 -0.92 -2.86
CA ARG A 169 7.43 0.10 -3.69
C ARG A 169 7.61 -0.13 -5.18
N VAL A 170 8.80 -0.55 -5.59
CA VAL A 170 9.04 -0.94 -6.99
C VAL A 170 8.11 -2.08 -7.38
N ARG A 171 8.05 -3.15 -6.59
CA ARG A 171 7.17 -4.30 -6.86
C ARG A 171 5.71 -3.89 -6.96
N ASP A 172 5.21 -3.14 -5.98
CA ASP A 172 3.82 -2.65 -5.97
C ASP A 172 3.49 -1.80 -7.19
N LEU A 173 4.41 -0.91 -7.60
CA LEU A 173 4.25 -0.07 -8.79
C LEU A 173 4.05 -0.94 -10.04
N PHE A 174 4.93 -1.92 -10.24
CA PHE A 174 4.87 -2.78 -11.43
C PHE A 174 3.67 -3.74 -11.39
N GLU A 175 3.27 -4.23 -10.22
CA GLU A 175 2.02 -5.00 -10.08
C GLU A 175 0.79 -4.18 -10.45
N GLU A 176 0.72 -2.92 -10.03
CA GLU A 176 -0.38 -2.02 -10.38
C GLU A 176 -0.36 -1.66 -11.87
N ALA A 177 0.82 -1.44 -12.45
CA ALA A 177 0.99 -1.18 -13.89
C ALA A 177 0.50 -2.38 -14.73
N LYS A 178 0.90 -3.60 -14.38
CA LYS A 178 0.45 -4.83 -15.05
C LYS A 178 -1.07 -5.00 -15.04
N LYS A 179 -1.73 -4.63 -13.94
CA LYS A 179 -3.21 -4.66 -13.85
C LYS A 179 -3.90 -3.64 -14.74
N LYS A 180 -3.18 -2.60 -15.16
CA LYS A 180 -3.69 -1.46 -15.95
C LYS A 180 -3.11 -1.41 -17.36
N ALA A 181 -2.43 -2.45 -17.79
CA ALA A 181 -1.89 -2.53 -19.14
C ALA A 181 -3.00 -2.46 -20.21
N PRO A 182 -2.78 -1.79 -21.37
CA PRO A 182 -1.55 -1.10 -21.72
C PRO A 182 -1.38 0.22 -20.92
N CYS A 183 -0.14 0.52 -20.47
CA CYS A 183 0.15 1.71 -19.67
C CYS A 183 1.63 2.13 -19.78
N ILE A 184 1.91 3.34 -19.33
CA ILE A 184 3.27 3.86 -19.18
C ILE A 184 3.61 4.05 -17.71
N VAL A 185 4.79 3.57 -17.31
CA VAL A 185 5.41 3.86 -16.01
C VAL A 185 6.55 4.87 -16.25
N PHE A 186 6.43 6.05 -15.67
CA PHE A 186 7.43 7.09 -15.77
C PHE A 186 8.18 7.26 -14.46
N ILE A 187 9.50 7.10 -14.51
CA ILE A 187 10.40 7.27 -13.37
C ILE A 187 11.26 8.52 -13.61
N ASP A 188 10.93 9.60 -12.93
CA ASP A 188 11.74 10.82 -13.01
C ASP A 188 12.97 10.69 -12.09
N GLU A 189 14.07 11.35 -12.44
CA GLU A 189 15.32 11.32 -11.68
C GLU A 189 15.79 9.88 -11.35
N ILE A 190 15.82 9.02 -12.35
CA ILE A 190 16.20 7.60 -12.17
C ILE A 190 17.60 7.44 -11.56
N ASP A 191 18.47 8.41 -11.70
CA ASP A 191 19.82 8.44 -11.13
C ASP A 191 19.81 8.46 -9.58
N ALA A 192 18.71 8.80 -8.94
CA ALA A 192 18.57 8.68 -7.48
C ALA A 192 18.70 7.23 -7.00
N VAL A 193 18.20 6.25 -7.79
CA VAL A 193 18.25 4.80 -7.50
C VAL A 193 19.28 4.10 -8.36
N GLY A 194 19.40 4.52 -9.62
CA GLY A 194 20.18 3.86 -10.67
C GLY A 194 21.67 4.18 -10.67
N ARG A 195 22.20 4.80 -9.64
CA ARG A 195 23.62 5.19 -9.59
C ARG A 195 24.53 3.98 -9.48
N GLN A 196 25.68 4.04 -10.21
CA GLN A 196 26.73 3.03 -10.12
C GLN A 196 27.17 2.77 -8.68
N ARG A 197 27.52 1.51 -8.41
CA ARG A 197 28.06 1.05 -7.15
C ARG A 197 29.37 1.78 -6.85
N GLY A 198 29.38 2.62 -5.84
CA GLY A 198 30.57 3.31 -5.35
C GLY A 198 31.11 2.60 -4.11
N ALA A 199 32.43 2.61 -3.92
CA ALA A 199 33.11 2.14 -2.71
C ALA A 199 32.83 3.11 -1.54
N GLY A 200 31.59 3.20 -1.07
CA GLY A 200 31.17 4.04 0.06
C GLY A 200 30.75 3.17 1.23
N LEU A 201 31.43 3.35 2.37
CA LEU A 201 31.09 2.74 3.66
C LEU A 201 29.86 3.47 4.26
N GLY A 202 28.64 2.92 4.07
CA GLY A 202 27.44 3.47 4.73
C GLY A 202 26.15 2.76 4.38
N GLY A 203 25.28 2.49 5.36
CA GLY A 203 24.05 1.69 5.25
C GLY A 203 22.96 2.21 4.29
N GLY A 204 23.10 3.42 3.71
CA GLY A 204 22.21 3.91 2.67
C GLY A 204 22.54 3.39 1.27
N HIS A 205 23.67 2.67 1.10
CA HIS A 205 24.03 2.06 -0.17
C HIS A 205 23.30 0.73 -0.39
N ASP A 206 23.13 -0.07 0.65
CA ASP A 206 22.52 -1.38 0.56
C ASP A 206 21.04 -1.30 0.15
N GLU A 207 20.32 -0.28 0.63
CA GLU A 207 18.92 -0.07 0.28
C GLU A 207 18.75 0.35 -1.18
N ARG A 208 19.59 1.26 -1.66
CA ARG A 208 19.57 1.68 -3.08
C ARG A 208 19.92 0.52 -4.01
N GLU A 209 20.91 -0.28 -3.65
CA GLU A 209 21.31 -1.44 -4.44
C GLU A 209 20.20 -2.49 -4.47
N GLN A 210 19.53 -2.74 -3.34
CA GLN A 210 18.39 -3.65 -3.29
C GLN A 210 17.24 -3.13 -4.15
N THR A 211 16.95 -1.85 -4.10
CA THR A 211 15.90 -1.21 -4.89
C THR A 211 16.23 -1.25 -6.39
N LEU A 212 17.46 -0.94 -6.77
CA LEU A 212 17.94 -1.07 -8.16
C LEU A 212 17.80 -2.52 -8.65
N ASN A 213 18.26 -3.48 -7.87
CA ASN A 213 18.15 -4.90 -8.23
C ASN A 213 16.70 -5.32 -8.42
N GLN A 214 15.77 -4.85 -7.56
CA GLN A 214 14.34 -5.12 -7.72
C GLN A 214 13.80 -4.47 -9.01
N LEU A 215 14.19 -3.24 -9.32
CA LEU A 215 13.81 -2.58 -10.57
C LEU A 215 14.24 -3.39 -11.80
N LEU A 216 15.50 -3.87 -11.80
CA LEU A 216 16.00 -4.72 -12.87
C LEU A 216 15.24 -6.04 -12.99
N VAL A 217 14.90 -6.66 -11.86
CA VAL A 217 14.09 -7.89 -11.82
C VAL A 217 12.71 -7.65 -12.40
N GLU A 218 12.04 -6.55 -12.03
CA GLU A 218 10.72 -6.23 -12.59
C GLU A 218 10.79 -5.96 -14.08
N MET A 219 11.79 -5.20 -14.56
CA MET A 219 11.96 -4.93 -15.99
C MET A 219 12.27 -6.20 -16.79
N ASP A 220 13.07 -7.11 -16.24
CA ASP A 220 13.35 -8.39 -16.89
C ASP A 220 12.14 -9.32 -16.85
N GLY A 221 11.31 -9.18 -15.81
CA GLY A 221 10.19 -10.07 -15.50
C GLY A 221 8.95 -9.89 -16.37
N PHE A 222 8.83 -8.84 -17.19
CA PHE A 222 7.73 -8.76 -18.14
C PHE A 222 8.16 -9.13 -19.56
N ALA A 223 7.25 -9.84 -20.23
CA ALA A 223 7.38 -10.07 -21.65
C ALA A 223 7.13 -8.75 -22.41
N ALA A 224 7.78 -8.58 -23.56
CA ALA A 224 7.57 -7.41 -24.42
C ALA A 224 6.09 -7.18 -24.80
N ASN A 225 5.24 -8.19 -24.65
CA ASN A 225 3.83 -8.19 -25.05
C ASN A 225 2.86 -7.81 -23.90
N GLU A 226 3.34 -7.54 -22.70
CA GLU A 226 2.44 -7.21 -21.57
C GLU A 226 1.89 -5.78 -21.63
N GLY A 227 2.32 -4.96 -22.61
CA GLY A 227 1.79 -3.62 -22.83
C GLY A 227 2.22 -2.60 -21.76
N VAL A 228 3.24 -2.88 -20.98
CA VAL A 228 3.83 -1.94 -20.02
C VAL A 228 5.13 -1.38 -20.59
N ILE A 229 5.20 -0.08 -20.78
CA ILE A 229 6.43 0.62 -21.20
C ILE A 229 6.96 1.46 -20.04
N VAL A 230 8.24 1.36 -19.77
CA VAL A 230 8.91 2.14 -18.74
C VAL A 230 9.65 3.31 -19.40
N LEU A 231 9.24 4.53 -19.10
CA LEU A 231 10.00 5.72 -19.47
C LEU A 231 10.80 6.19 -18.25
N ALA A 232 12.10 6.41 -18.37
CA ALA A 232 12.88 6.99 -17.30
C ALA A 232 13.50 8.30 -17.74
N ALA A 233 13.66 9.25 -16.82
CA ALA A 233 14.33 10.52 -17.11
C ALA A 233 15.53 10.73 -16.19
N THR A 234 16.61 11.25 -16.76
CA THR A 234 17.79 11.66 -16.00
C THR A 234 18.44 12.89 -16.62
N ASN A 235 19.11 13.66 -15.79
CA ASN A 235 20.02 14.73 -16.23
C ASN A 235 21.50 14.30 -16.11
N ARG A 236 21.76 13.08 -15.62
CA ARG A 236 23.10 12.57 -15.34
C ARG A 236 23.28 11.13 -15.82
N PRO A 237 23.30 10.89 -17.13
CA PRO A 237 23.47 9.55 -17.68
C PRO A 237 24.82 8.90 -17.31
N ASP A 238 25.83 9.73 -17.06
CA ASP A 238 27.17 9.32 -16.67
C ASP A 238 27.27 8.55 -15.37
N VAL A 239 26.33 8.77 -14.45
CA VAL A 239 26.31 8.12 -13.13
C VAL A 239 25.48 6.84 -13.08
N LEU A 240 24.73 6.53 -14.15
CA LEU A 240 23.84 5.37 -14.18
C LEU A 240 24.63 4.05 -14.19
N ASP A 241 24.09 3.06 -13.49
CA ASP A 241 24.61 1.69 -13.54
C ASP A 241 24.41 1.10 -14.95
N LYS A 242 25.49 0.55 -15.49
CA LYS A 242 25.48 -0.08 -16.82
C LYS A 242 24.45 -1.21 -16.96
N ALA A 243 24.00 -1.79 -15.85
CA ALA A 243 22.98 -2.80 -15.87
C ALA A 243 21.62 -2.27 -16.34
N LEU A 244 21.32 -0.98 -16.11
CA LEU A 244 20.11 -0.33 -16.62
C LEU A 244 20.13 -0.14 -18.13
N LEU A 245 21.33 0.09 -18.70
CA LEU A 245 21.56 0.39 -20.13
C LEU A 245 21.80 -0.88 -20.97
N ARG A 246 21.45 -2.06 -20.45
CA ARG A 246 21.57 -3.30 -21.22
C ARG A 246 20.36 -3.46 -22.16
N PRO A 247 20.55 -4.06 -23.36
CA PRO A 247 19.47 -4.36 -24.28
C PRO A 247 18.32 -5.10 -23.57
N GLY A 248 17.08 -4.70 -23.86
CA GLY A 248 15.87 -5.24 -23.21
C GLY A 248 15.51 -4.54 -21.90
N ARG A 249 16.20 -3.45 -21.54
CA ARG A 249 15.88 -2.58 -20.40
C ARG A 249 15.65 -1.16 -20.91
N PHE A 250 16.59 -0.25 -20.70
CA PHE A 250 16.54 1.10 -21.28
C PHE A 250 17.43 1.14 -22.52
N ASP A 251 16.77 1.27 -23.66
CA ASP A 251 17.41 1.47 -24.96
C ASP A 251 17.40 2.94 -25.32
#